data_ee1f04d6e1c5a451ba570dde111c8d6b
#
_entry.id   ee1f04d6e1c5a451ba570dde111c8d6b
#
_cell.length_a   1.000
_cell.length_b   1.000
_cell.length_c   1.000
_cell.angle_alpha   90.00
_cell.angle_beta   90.00
_cell.angle_gamma   90.00
#
_symmetry.space_group_name_H-M   'P 1'
#
loop_
_entity.id
_entity.type
_entity.pdbx_description
1 polymer ?
#
loop_
_entity_poly.entity_id
_entity_poly.type
_entity_poly.pdbx_seq_one_letter_code
_entity_poly.pdbx_strand_id
1 'polypeptide(L)'
;MANLAAALASPQLQDRKFTVIGHTDGKGSAEYNKALSDRRANAVRRYLVDHGVASARLRAVGKGKSELLNKDDPFAAENRRVEILATGG
;
A
#
# COMPACT_ATOMS: atom_id res chain seq x y z
N MET A 1 5.94 5.54 -9.59
CA MET A 1 5.08 6.18 -8.57
C MET A 1 4.79 7.66 -8.82
N ALA A 2 5.65 8.39 -9.52
CA ALA A 2 5.38 9.81 -9.80
C ALA A 2 4.06 10.01 -10.56
N ASN A 3 3.78 9.16 -11.55
CA ASN A 3 2.52 9.23 -12.29
C ASN A 3 1.31 8.89 -11.43
N LEU A 4 1.47 7.98 -10.47
CA LEU A 4 0.41 7.63 -9.53
C LEU A 4 0.13 8.81 -8.60
N ALA A 5 1.17 9.44 -8.06
CA ALA A 5 0.99 10.61 -7.19
C ALA A 5 0.25 11.72 -7.93
N ALA A 6 0.62 11.99 -9.18
CA ALA A 6 -0.06 13.00 -10.00
C ALA A 6 -1.54 12.65 -10.22
N ALA A 7 -1.85 11.38 -10.49
CA ALA A 7 -3.22 10.92 -10.68
C ALA A 7 -4.05 11.09 -9.41
N LEU A 8 -3.52 10.71 -8.24
CA LEU A 8 -4.24 10.83 -6.97
C LEU A 8 -4.42 12.30 -6.56
N ALA A 9 -3.51 13.17 -6.95
CA ALA A 9 -3.59 14.60 -6.67
C ALA A 9 -4.46 15.36 -7.68
N SER A 10 -4.96 14.69 -8.72
CA SER A 10 -5.74 15.35 -9.77
C SER A 10 -7.07 15.89 -9.23
N PRO A 11 -7.62 16.95 -9.85
CA PRO A 11 -8.90 17.50 -9.41
C PRO A 11 -10.05 16.50 -9.42
N GLN A 12 -10.02 15.52 -10.33
CA GLN A 12 -11.07 14.52 -10.42
C GLN A 12 -11.11 13.58 -9.22
N LEU A 13 -9.96 13.40 -8.53
CA LEU A 13 -9.85 12.47 -7.41
C LEU A 13 -9.60 13.15 -6.07
N GLN A 14 -9.56 14.49 -6.03
CA GLN A 14 -9.15 15.21 -4.82
C GLN A 14 -10.05 14.98 -3.61
N ASP A 15 -11.31 14.59 -3.81
CA ASP A 15 -12.26 14.33 -2.72
C ASP A 15 -12.24 12.87 -2.27
N ARG A 16 -11.48 12.02 -2.94
CA ARG A 16 -11.41 10.61 -2.60
C ARG A 16 -10.32 10.34 -1.58
N LYS A 17 -10.58 9.36 -0.72
CA LYS A 17 -9.60 8.86 0.22
C LYS A 17 -9.07 7.52 -0.28
N PHE A 18 -7.82 7.21 0.09
CA PHE A 18 -7.15 6.00 -0.37
C PHE A 18 -6.49 5.30 0.81
N THR A 19 -6.50 3.97 0.77
CA THR A 19 -5.73 3.14 1.70
C THR A 19 -4.58 2.50 0.94
N VAL A 20 -3.37 2.69 1.44
CA VAL A 20 -2.15 2.07 0.92
C VAL A 20 -1.91 0.81 1.72
N ILE A 21 -1.92 -0.34 1.06
CA ILE A 21 -1.83 -1.64 1.73
C ILE A 21 -0.56 -2.35 1.30
N GLY A 22 0.32 -2.62 2.26
CA GLY A 22 1.54 -3.37 2.01
C GLY A 22 1.32 -4.86 2.23
N HIS A 23 1.88 -5.68 1.34
CA HIS A 23 1.84 -7.14 1.43
C HIS A 23 3.24 -7.73 1.34
N THR A 24 3.43 -8.88 1.97
CA THR A 24 4.66 -9.67 1.84
C THR A 24 4.34 -11.04 1.24
N ASP A 25 5.40 -11.80 0.89
CA ASP A 25 5.23 -13.22 0.60
C ASP A 25 5.08 -14.01 1.90
N GLY A 26 4.97 -15.33 1.79
CA GLY A 26 4.75 -16.20 2.95
C GLY A 26 6.01 -16.55 3.75
N LYS A 27 7.18 -16.05 3.36
CA LYS A 27 8.43 -16.37 4.03
C LYS A 27 8.59 -15.61 5.34
N GLY A 28 8.98 -16.32 6.39
CA GLY A 28 9.21 -15.71 7.71
C GLY A 28 7.97 -15.68 8.59
N SER A 29 8.11 -15.09 9.78
CA SER A 29 7.01 -15.03 10.74
C SER A 29 5.94 -14.01 10.34
N ALA A 30 4.73 -14.22 10.83
CA ALA A 30 3.63 -13.29 10.62
C ALA A 30 3.93 -11.92 11.21
N GLU A 31 4.54 -11.88 12.38
CA GLU A 31 4.88 -10.63 13.08
C GLU A 31 5.92 -9.82 12.34
N TYR A 32 6.98 -10.48 11.86
CA TYR A 32 8.03 -9.83 11.08
C TYR A 32 7.44 -9.24 9.79
N ASN A 33 6.63 -10.03 9.08
CA ASN A 33 6.02 -9.60 7.82
C ASN A 33 5.01 -8.48 8.01
N LYS A 34 4.26 -8.52 9.13
CA LYS A 34 3.34 -7.43 9.47
C LYS A 34 4.11 -6.11 9.64
N ALA A 35 5.18 -6.13 10.42
CA ALA A 35 6.00 -4.95 10.64
C ALA A 35 6.66 -4.45 9.35
N LEU A 36 7.16 -5.38 8.52
CA LEU A 36 7.77 -5.03 7.25
C LEU A 36 6.76 -4.38 6.31
N SER A 37 5.56 -4.95 6.20
CA SER A 37 4.52 -4.41 5.33
C SER A 37 3.99 -3.06 5.82
N ASP A 38 3.92 -2.85 7.13
CA ASP A 38 3.58 -1.54 7.70
C ASP A 38 4.60 -0.49 7.28
N ARG A 39 5.89 -0.80 7.38
CA ARG A 39 6.95 0.13 6.98
C ARG A 39 6.88 0.45 5.49
N ARG A 40 6.63 -0.56 4.65
CA ARG A 40 6.52 -0.37 3.20
C ARG A 40 5.32 0.48 2.83
N ALA A 41 4.17 0.21 3.44
CA ALA A 41 2.96 1.00 3.20
C ALA A 41 3.16 2.46 3.62
N ASN A 42 3.79 2.68 4.77
CA ASN A 42 4.06 4.04 5.24
C ASN A 42 5.08 4.77 4.36
N ALA A 43 6.08 4.06 3.82
CA ALA A 43 7.04 4.66 2.90
C ALA A 43 6.36 5.11 1.61
N VAL A 44 5.46 4.30 1.07
CA VAL A 44 4.68 4.68 -0.12
C VAL A 44 3.77 5.87 0.17
N ARG A 45 3.09 5.85 1.31
CA ARG A 45 2.25 6.96 1.74
C ARG A 45 3.05 8.26 1.81
N ARG A 46 4.21 8.21 2.44
CA ARG A 46 5.09 9.36 2.56
C ARG A 46 5.54 9.89 1.21
N TYR A 47 5.88 8.98 0.29
CA TYR A 47 6.22 9.36 -1.07
C TYR A 47 5.07 10.14 -1.73
N LEU A 48 3.84 9.64 -1.60
CA LEU A 48 2.67 10.28 -2.18
C LEU A 48 2.42 11.67 -1.57
N VAL A 49 2.56 11.79 -0.25
CA VAL A 49 2.44 13.10 0.43
C VAL A 49 3.49 14.08 -0.09
N ASP A 50 4.74 13.63 -0.19
CA ASP A 50 5.83 14.46 -0.67
C ASP A 50 5.64 14.91 -2.12
N HIS A 51 4.82 14.18 -2.89
CA HIS A 51 4.53 14.47 -4.29
C HIS A 51 3.13 15.09 -4.50
N GLY A 52 2.55 15.67 -3.46
CA GLY A 52 1.39 16.54 -3.60
C GLY A 52 0.05 15.95 -3.18
N VAL A 53 0.01 14.72 -2.67
CA VAL A 53 -1.25 14.15 -2.16
C VAL A 53 -1.42 14.55 -0.70
N ALA A 54 -2.58 15.13 -0.36
CA ALA A 54 -2.84 15.56 1.01
C ALA A 54 -2.81 14.36 1.97
N SER A 55 -2.09 14.49 3.08
CA SER A 55 -1.91 13.41 4.06
C SER A 55 -3.24 12.90 4.64
N ALA A 56 -4.21 13.78 4.81
CA ALA A 56 -5.53 13.42 5.34
C ALA A 56 -6.33 12.49 4.42
N ARG A 57 -5.93 12.37 3.15
CA ARG A 57 -6.58 11.50 2.17
C ARG A 57 -5.98 10.11 2.14
N LEU A 58 -4.88 9.87 2.85
CA LEU A 58 -4.10 8.64 2.76
C LEU A 58 -4.04 7.93 4.11
N ARG A 59 -4.25 6.62 4.06
CA ARG A 59 -4.10 5.73 5.20
C ARG A 59 -3.14 4.61 4.80
N ALA A 60 -2.24 4.23 5.68
CA ALA A 60 -1.29 3.15 5.42
C ALA A 60 -1.57 1.97 6.35
N VAL A 61 -1.65 0.77 5.79
CA VAL A 61 -1.91 -0.46 6.51
C VAL A 61 -0.99 -1.57 5.98
N GLY A 62 -0.38 -2.32 6.88
CA GLY A 62 0.34 -3.53 6.50
C GLY A 62 -0.50 -4.76 6.78
N LYS A 63 -0.60 -5.66 5.80
CA LYS A 63 -1.30 -6.94 5.93
C LYS A 63 -0.34 -8.11 6.13
N GLY A 64 0.98 -7.86 6.04
CA GLY A 64 1.96 -8.93 6.12
C GLY A 64 1.71 -10.00 5.08
N LYS A 65 1.74 -11.25 5.52
CA LYS A 65 1.49 -12.41 4.66
C LYS A 65 0.06 -12.96 4.76
N SER A 66 -0.86 -12.21 5.37
CA SER A 66 -2.22 -12.70 5.62
C SER A 66 -3.08 -12.81 4.37
N GLU A 67 -2.74 -12.07 3.29
CA GLU A 67 -3.51 -12.03 2.07
C GLU A 67 -2.62 -12.24 0.85
N LEU A 68 -2.20 -13.50 0.65
CA LEU A 68 -1.36 -13.84 -0.49
C LEU A 68 -2.18 -13.79 -1.79
N LEU A 69 -1.59 -13.19 -2.82
CA LEU A 69 -2.18 -13.18 -4.16
C LEU A 69 -2.08 -14.57 -4.80
N ASN A 70 -0.92 -15.22 -4.63
CA ASN A 70 -0.69 -16.57 -5.10
C ASN A 70 -0.54 -17.51 -3.89
N LYS A 71 -1.60 -18.22 -3.54
CA LYS A 71 -1.62 -19.11 -2.39
C LYS A 71 -0.97 -20.46 -2.70
N ASP A 72 -0.90 -20.82 -3.98
CA ASP A 72 -0.27 -22.08 -4.42
C ASP A 72 1.25 -22.01 -4.32
N ASP A 73 1.81 -20.81 -4.50
CA ASP A 73 3.23 -20.52 -4.28
C ASP A 73 3.36 -19.35 -3.29
N PRO A 74 3.38 -19.64 -1.99
CA PRO A 74 3.44 -18.58 -0.98
C PRO A 74 4.68 -17.69 -1.07
N PHE A 75 5.77 -18.17 -1.68
CA PHE A 75 7.02 -17.43 -1.81
C PHE A 75 7.13 -16.67 -3.15
N ALA A 76 6.07 -16.70 -3.96
CA ALA A 76 6.08 -16.02 -5.25
C ALA A 76 6.29 -14.51 -5.09
N ALA A 77 7.05 -13.94 -6.00
CA ALA A 77 7.35 -12.51 -6.00
C ALA A 77 6.09 -11.63 -6.10
N GLU A 78 5.07 -12.11 -6.78
CA GLU A 78 3.81 -11.38 -6.96
C GLU A 78 3.05 -11.15 -5.64
N ASN A 79 3.38 -11.89 -4.58
CA ASN A 79 2.80 -11.67 -3.26
C ASN A 79 3.39 -10.43 -2.59
N ARG A 80 4.61 -10.02 -2.96
CA ARG A 80 5.27 -8.82 -2.44
C ARG A 80 4.81 -7.61 -3.24
N ARG A 81 3.81 -6.93 -2.71
CA ARG A 81 3.18 -5.83 -3.46
C ARG A 81 2.61 -4.76 -2.54
N VAL A 82 2.28 -3.62 -3.12
CA VAL A 82 1.51 -2.57 -2.48
C VAL A 82 0.25 -2.34 -3.30
N GLU A 83 -0.90 -2.35 -2.65
CA GLU A 83 -2.19 -2.04 -3.27
C GLU A 83 -2.64 -0.65 -2.82
N ILE A 84 -3.33 0.05 -3.70
CA ILE A 84 -3.93 1.34 -3.35
C ILE A 84 -5.41 1.24 -3.67
N LEU A 85 -6.23 1.31 -2.62
CA LEU A 85 -7.67 1.18 -2.72
C LEU A 85 -8.34 2.50 -2.42
N ALA A 86 -9.31 2.88 -3.26
CA ALA A 86 -10.17 4.01 -2.97
C ALA A 86 -11.15 3.62 -1.86
N THR A 87 -11.18 4.42 -0.78
CA THR A 87 -12.02 4.12 0.38
C THR A 87 -12.81 5.37 0.76
N GLY A 88 -14.08 5.37 0.48
CA GLY A 88 -14.94 6.49 0.82
C GLY A 88 -14.81 7.69 -0.12
N GLY A 89 -15.42 8.73 0.19
CA GLY A 89 -15.37 9.98 -0.54
C GLY A 89 -16.51 10.28 -1.40
#